data_3e6e78ae805ba692e4abe05cb1e0dfae
#
_entry.id   3e6e78ae805ba692e4abe05cb1e0dfae
#
_cell.length_a   1.000
_cell.length_b   1.000
_cell.length_c   1.000
_cell.angle_alpha   90.00
_cell.angle_beta   90.00
_cell.angle_gamma   90.00
#
_symmetry.space_group_name_H-M   'P 1'
#
loop_
_entity.id
_entity.type
_entity.pdbx_description
1 polymer ?
#
loop_
_entity_poly.entity_id
_entity_poly.type
_entity_poly.pdbx_seq_one_letter_code
_entity_poly.pdbx_strand_id
1 'polypeptide(L)'
;MRLDHVSYVTSHDQLADTVQRLGSRLGTTFVDGGIHPRFGTRNFTAPLLDGKYIEVVCPLDHPATEQTPWGKAVSKKAQEGGGWLTWVFSTEDISPIEEKFGRKAVDGHRTRPDGTDLKWKQIGVKEITDSRELPFFIQWLTEDHPSKDGTTVSKIEKIVISDKDQLSDSWFKTEILNGLDSVSIDWVDPSTQDGETGIVSVHLSTPSGSVVLD
;
A
#
# COMPACT_ATOMS: atom_id res chain seq x y z
N MET A 1 14.90 5.01 4.69
CA MET A 1 13.63 4.64 4.02
C MET A 1 13.47 3.14 4.11
N ARG A 2 12.26 2.60 4.22
CA ARG A 2 11.97 1.16 4.20
C ARG A 2 10.62 0.88 3.55
N LEU A 3 10.46 -0.30 2.94
CA LEU A 3 9.14 -0.78 2.54
C LEU A 3 8.23 -0.87 3.77
N ASP A 4 7.08 -0.22 3.71
CA ASP A 4 6.13 -0.14 4.82
C ASP A 4 4.94 -1.08 4.61
N HIS A 5 4.26 -0.97 3.48
CA HIS A 5 3.12 -1.83 3.17
C HIS A 5 2.83 -1.90 1.68
N VAL A 6 1.94 -2.79 1.32
CA VAL A 6 1.31 -2.90 0.01
C VAL A 6 -0.19 -2.76 0.16
N SER A 7 -0.84 -2.03 -0.77
CA SER A 7 -2.27 -1.74 -0.70
C SER A 7 -3.03 -2.50 -1.78
N TYR A 8 -4.03 -3.27 -1.35
CA TYR A 8 -4.98 -4.00 -2.18
C TYR A 8 -6.33 -3.31 -2.12
N VAL A 9 -6.91 -3.02 -3.26
CA VAL A 9 -8.22 -2.35 -3.36
C VAL A 9 -9.33 -3.37 -3.59
N THR A 10 -10.47 -3.11 -2.98
CA THR A 10 -11.73 -3.82 -3.24
C THR A 10 -12.89 -2.83 -3.23
N SER A 11 -14.04 -3.21 -3.76
CA SER A 11 -15.26 -2.44 -3.58
C SER A 11 -15.78 -2.56 -2.14
N HIS A 12 -16.61 -1.61 -1.73
CA HIS A 12 -17.13 -1.58 -0.35
C HIS A 12 -17.97 -2.82 0.00
N ASP A 13 -18.75 -3.31 -0.95
CA ASP A 13 -19.60 -4.50 -0.81
C ASP A 13 -18.81 -5.81 -0.73
N GLN A 14 -17.62 -5.86 -1.34
CA GLN A 14 -16.72 -7.02 -1.32
C GLN A 14 -15.67 -6.98 -0.20
N LEU A 15 -15.64 -5.94 0.61
CA LEU A 15 -14.60 -5.73 1.62
C LEU A 15 -14.47 -6.90 2.60
N ALA A 16 -15.58 -7.35 3.17
CA ALA A 16 -15.59 -8.43 4.15
C ALA A 16 -15.09 -9.75 3.54
N ASP A 17 -15.56 -10.10 2.35
CA ASP A 17 -15.17 -11.32 1.64
C ASP A 17 -13.69 -11.27 1.24
N THR A 18 -13.20 -10.14 0.77
CA THR A 18 -11.78 -9.94 0.43
C THR A 18 -10.89 -10.08 1.66
N VAL A 19 -11.23 -9.45 2.77
CA VAL A 19 -10.49 -9.54 4.04
C VAL A 19 -10.45 -10.98 4.55
N GLN A 20 -11.59 -11.69 4.52
CA GLN A 20 -11.66 -13.09 4.94
C GLN A 20 -10.82 -14.00 4.03
N ARG A 21 -10.93 -13.84 2.72
CA ARG A 21 -10.20 -14.63 1.72
C ARG A 21 -8.70 -14.45 1.85
N LEU A 22 -8.23 -13.19 1.91
CA LEU A 22 -6.80 -12.90 2.05
C LEU A 22 -6.27 -13.34 3.41
N GLY A 23 -7.00 -13.09 4.50
CA GLY A 23 -6.62 -13.53 5.83
C GLY A 23 -6.45 -15.05 5.95
N SER A 24 -7.37 -15.81 5.35
CA SER A 24 -7.28 -17.28 5.30
C SER A 24 -6.05 -17.77 4.53
N ARG A 25 -5.71 -17.12 3.42
CA ARG A 25 -4.51 -17.46 2.63
C ARG A 25 -3.21 -17.11 3.37
N LEU A 26 -3.22 -16.02 4.12
CA LEU A 26 -2.05 -15.52 4.86
C LEU A 26 -1.86 -16.23 6.22
N GLY A 27 -2.89 -16.89 6.73
CA GLY A 27 -2.88 -17.42 8.09
C GLY A 27 -2.82 -16.33 9.16
N THR A 28 -3.36 -15.14 8.85
CA THR A 28 -3.39 -13.99 9.76
C THR A 28 -4.75 -13.29 9.74
N THR A 29 -5.05 -12.54 10.79
CA THR A 29 -6.31 -11.79 10.90
C THR A 29 -6.08 -10.34 10.49
N PHE A 30 -6.94 -9.83 9.63
CA PHE A 30 -7.00 -8.41 9.36
C PHE A 30 -7.70 -7.68 10.52
N VAL A 31 -7.12 -6.58 10.93
CA VAL A 31 -7.65 -5.68 11.95
C VAL A 31 -8.35 -4.50 11.26
N ASP A 32 -9.50 -4.09 11.78
CA ASP A 32 -10.20 -2.91 11.28
C ASP A 32 -9.34 -1.66 11.52
N GLY A 33 -8.84 -1.09 10.44
CA GLY A 33 -8.00 0.09 10.47
C GLY A 33 -8.80 1.40 10.61
N GLY A 34 -10.12 1.35 10.39
CA GLY A 34 -11.00 2.49 10.49
C GLY A 34 -11.16 3.27 9.20
N ILE A 35 -11.56 4.52 9.35
CA ILE A 35 -11.88 5.43 8.24
C ILE A 35 -10.77 6.46 8.08
N HIS A 36 -10.48 6.80 6.83
CA HIS A 36 -9.67 7.95 6.45
C HIS A 36 -10.59 9.12 6.07
N PRO A 37 -11.02 9.97 7.01
CA PRO A 37 -12.07 10.96 6.76
C PRO A 37 -11.71 11.94 5.65
N ARG A 38 -10.42 12.31 5.60
CA ARG A 38 -9.89 13.24 4.60
C ARG A 38 -9.95 12.69 3.18
N PHE A 39 -9.86 11.36 3.04
CA PHE A 39 -9.73 10.71 1.73
C PHE A 39 -10.99 9.97 1.29
N GLY A 40 -11.98 9.82 2.17
CA GLY A 40 -13.22 9.08 1.87
C GLY A 40 -12.98 7.60 1.63
N THR A 41 -12.07 6.98 2.37
CA THR A 41 -11.75 5.54 2.27
C THR A 41 -11.79 4.87 3.62
N ARG A 42 -11.92 3.55 3.64
CA ARG A 42 -11.82 2.69 4.82
C ARG A 42 -10.87 1.55 4.54
N ASN A 43 -10.14 1.10 5.56
CA ASN A 43 -9.22 -0.01 5.40
C ASN A 43 -9.30 -1.06 6.50
N PHE A 44 -8.73 -2.23 6.18
CA PHE A 44 -8.33 -3.28 7.11
C PHE A 44 -6.84 -3.55 6.89
N THR A 45 -6.11 -3.87 7.95
CA THR A 45 -4.67 -4.10 7.90
C THR A 45 -4.29 -5.45 8.49
N ALA A 46 -3.42 -6.19 7.81
CA ALA A 46 -2.85 -7.44 8.30
C ALA A 46 -1.37 -7.22 8.63
N PRO A 47 -0.95 -7.36 9.89
CA PRO A 47 0.45 -7.23 10.27
C PRO A 47 1.29 -8.32 9.62
N LEU A 48 2.52 -7.97 9.25
CA LEU A 48 3.53 -8.87 8.73
C LEU A 48 4.83 -8.69 9.53
N LEU A 49 5.74 -9.68 9.41
CA LEU A 49 7.08 -9.57 9.98
C LEU A 49 7.84 -8.36 9.38
N ASP A 50 8.94 -8.01 10.03
CA ASP A 50 9.84 -6.93 9.62
C ASP A 50 9.17 -5.55 9.58
N GLY A 51 8.14 -5.34 10.42
CA GLY A 51 7.46 -4.05 10.54
C GLY A 51 6.63 -3.66 9.32
N LYS A 52 6.23 -4.63 8.50
CA LYS A 52 5.42 -4.43 7.30
C LYS A 52 3.95 -4.82 7.54
N TYR A 53 3.06 -4.46 6.62
CA TYR A 53 1.67 -4.92 6.63
C TYR A 53 1.06 -4.94 5.23
N ILE A 54 -0.05 -5.64 5.09
CA ILE A 54 -0.94 -5.51 3.92
C ILE A 54 -2.12 -4.64 4.33
N GLU A 55 -2.44 -3.67 3.49
CA GLU A 55 -3.66 -2.89 3.58
C GLU A 55 -4.69 -3.42 2.57
N VAL A 56 -5.91 -3.68 3.01
CA VAL A 56 -7.08 -3.81 2.14
C VAL A 56 -7.92 -2.56 2.30
N VAL A 57 -8.08 -1.80 1.23
CA VAL A 57 -8.76 -0.50 1.25
C VAL A 57 -9.93 -0.46 0.28
N CYS A 58 -11.02 0.20 0.66
CA CYS A 58 -12.16 0.44 -0.21
C CYS A 58 -12.57 1.92 -0.22
N PRO A 59 -13.19 2.40 -1.30
CA PRO A 59 -13.80 3.72 -1.32
C PRO A 59 -15.08 3.74 -0.50
N LEU A 60 -15.39 4.89 0.08
CA LEU A 60 -16.67 5.15 0.73
C LEU A 60 -17.54 6.03 -0.19
N ASP A 61 -18.86 5.95 -0.01
CA ASP A 61 -19.79 6.92 -0.60
C ASP A 61 -19.70 8.24 0.19
N HIS A 62 -18.65 9.00 -0.12
CA HIS A 62 -18.33 10.23 0.58
C HIS A 62 -17.69 11.25 -0.39
N PRO A 63 -18.03 12.54 -0.33
CA PRO A 63 -17.48 13.55 -1.24
C PRO A 63 -15.95 13.62 -1.29
N ALA A 64 -15.26 13.34 -0.20
CA ALA A 64 -13.80 13.33 -0.14
C ALA A 64 -13.15 12.29 -1.07
N THR A 65 -13.87 11.18 -1.37
CA THR A 65 -13.42 10.14 -2.31
C THR A 65 -13.14 10.74 -3.68
N GLU A 66 -14.02 11.61 -4.17
CA GLU A 66 -13.90 12.24 -5.48
C GLU A 66 -13.09 13.55 -5.46
N GLN A 67 -12.70 14.04 -4.29
CA GLN A 67 -11.99 15.32 -4.14
C GLN A 67 -10.48 15.15 -3.91
N THR A 68 -10.03 13.97 -3.55
CA THR A 68 -8.62 13.72 -3.21
C THR A 68 -7.95 12.74 -4.18
N PRO A 69 -6.65 12.88 -4.45
CA PRO A 69 -5.92 11.94 -5.31
C PRO A 69 -6.01 10.49 -4.81
N TRP A 70 -5.88 10.26 -3.50
CA TRP A 70 -6.00 8.92 -2.91
C TRP A 70 -7.40 8.33 -3.09
N GLY A 71 -8.44 9.08 -2.72
CA GLY A 71 -9.82 8.63 -2.88
C GLY A 71 -10.13 8.26 -4.35
N LYS A 72 -9.71 9.12 -5.30
CA LYS A 72 -9.87 8.86 -6.73
C LYS A 72 -9.13 7.59 -7.20
N ALA A 73 -7.88 7.41 -6.77
CA ALA A 73 -7.10 6.22 -7.14
C ALA A 73 -7.76 4.93 -6.63
N VAL A 74 -8.21 4.93 -5.37
CA VAL A 74 -8.93 3.79 -4.76
C VAL A 74 -10.27 3.56 -5.45
N SER A 75 -11.05 4.61 -5.69
CA SER A 75 -12.36 4.51 -6.38
C SER A 75 -12.21 3.95 -7.79
N LYS A 76 -11.27 4.48 -8.56
CA LYS A 76 -10.98 4.01 -9.92
C LYS A 76 -10.57 2.52 -9.92
N LYS A 77 -9.64 2.12 -9.05
CA LYS A 77 -9.18 0.73 -8.97
C LYS A 77 -10.31 -0.22 -8.55
N ALA A 78 -11.18 0.20 -7.62
CA ALA A 78 -12.36 -0.58 -7.23
C ALA A 78 -13.34 -0.79 -8.40
N GLN A 79 -13.57 0.23 -9.23
CA GLN A 79 -14.41 0.16 -10.44
C GLN A 79 -13.80 -0.74 -11.52
N GLU A 80 -12.48 -0.86 -11.58
CA GLU A 80 -11.75 -1.77 -12.47
C GLU A 80 -11.73 -3.24 -11.97
N GLY A 81 -12.39 -3.55 -10.85
CA GLY A 81 -12.46 -4.90 -10.28
C GLY A 81 -11.55 -5.13 -9.08
N GLY A 82 -10.88 -4.11 -8.60
CA GLY A 82 -9.98 -4.19 -7.43
C GLY A 82 -8.58 -4.71 -7.77
N GLY A 83 -7.90 -5.27 -6.77
CA GLY A 83 -6.54 -5.79 -6.91
C GLY A 83 -5.47 -4.86 -6.33
N TRP A 84 -4.21 -5.16 -6.61
CA TRP A 84 -3.09 -4.35 -6.12
C TRP A 84 -3.14 -2.93 -6.70
N LEU A 85 -2.97 -1.93 -5.84
CA LEU A 85 -2.94 -0.53 -6.24
C LEU A 85 -1.52 0.04 -6.20
N THR A 86 -0.82 -0.17 -5.09
CA THR A 86 0.48 0.49 -4.86
C THR A 86 1.27 -0.17 -3.74
N TRP A 87 2.53 0.19 -3.67
CA TRP A 87 3.45 -0.09 -2.57
C TRP A 87 3.89 1.22 -1.92
N VAL A 88 4.22 1.17 -0.64
CA VAL A 88 4.44 2.37 0.17
C VAL A 88 5.74 2.25 0.94
N PHE A 89 6.54 3.30 0.92
CA PHE A 89 7.75 3.41 1.70
C PHE A 89 7.59 4.42 2.83
N SER A 90 8.06 4.05 4.01
CA SER A 90 8.15 4.97 5.13
C SER A 90 9.56 5.50 5.31
N THR A 91 9.64 6.73 5.81
CA THR A 91 10.89 7.41 6.18
C THR A 91 10.73 8.13 7.51
N GLU A 92 11.83 8.34 8.22
CA GLU A 92 11.85 9.17 9.44
C GLU A 92 11.81 10.67 9.11
N ASP A 93 12.34 11.06 7.94
CA ASP A 93 12.30 12.43 7.44
C ASP A 93 11.82 12.44 5.98
N ILE A 94 10.69 13.10 5.73
CA ILE A 94 10.10 13.22 4.41
C ILE A 94 10.66 14.39 3.60
N SER A 95 11.46 15.26 4.21
CA SER A 95 11.95 16.50 3.59
C SER A 95 12.76 16.28 2.31
N PRO A 96 13.66 15.28 2.20
CA PRO A 96 14.39 15.02 0.95
C PRO A 96 13.44 14.62 -0.19
N ILE A 97 12.35 13.94 0.14
CA ILE A 97 11.34 13.53 -0.84
C ILE A 97 10.49 14.74 -1.28
N GLU A 98 10.15 15.63 -0.34
CA GLU A 98 9.48 16.91 -0.66
C GLU A 98 10.33 17.75 -1.63
N GLU A 99 11.64 17.83 -1.40
CA GLU A 99 12.58 18.54 -2.29
C GLU A 99 12.60 17.89 -3.69
N LYS A 100 12.67 16.56 -3.76
CA LYS A 100 12.64 15.82 -5.03
C LYS A 100 11.36 16.07 -5.82
N PHE A 101 10.20 16.10 -5.14
CA PHE A 101 8.90 16.38 -5.76
C PHE A 101 8.61 17.87 -5.97
N GLY A 102 9.42 18.79 -5.42
CA GLY A 102 9.21 20.23 -5.49
C GLY A 102 7.92 20.71 -4.83
N ARG A 103 7.40 19.96 -3.85
CA ARG A 103 6.15 20.27 -3.15
C ARG A 103 6.11 19.66 -1.75
N LYS A 104 5.22 20.17 -0.90
CA LYS A 104 5.03 19.65 0.45
C LYS A 104 4.19 18.39 0.47
N ALA A 105 4.51 17.52 1.41
CA ALA A 105 3.68 16.37 1.76
C ALA A 105 2.34 16.81 2.34
N VAL A 106 1.35 15.95 2.25
CA VAL A 106 -0.01 16.18 2.73
C VAL A 106 -0.23 15.39 4.01
N ASP A 107 -0.82 16.02 5.01
CA ASP A 107 -1.18 15.33 6.25
C ASP A 107 -2.31 14.33 6.00
N GLY A 108 -2.17 13.16 6.56
CA GLY A 108 -3.17 12.11 6.62
C GLY A 108 -3.44 11.69 8.05
N HIS A 109 -4.63 11.20 8.31
CA HIS A 109 -4.99 10.53 9.56
C HIS A 109 -6.09 9.53 9.34
N ARG A 110 -6.20 8.59 10.26
CA ARG A 110 -7.34 7.69 10.39
C ARG A 110 -7.64 7.45 11.86
N THR A 111 -8.90 7.25 12.17
CA THR A 111 -9.34 6.91 13.51
C THR A 111 -9.79 5.45 13.52
N ARG A 112 -9.18 4.65 14.37
CA ARG A 112 -9.55 3.25 14.61
C ARG A 112 -10.88 3.15 15.36
N PRO A 113 -11.56 1.98 15.32
CA PRO A 113 -12.80 1.78 16.09
C PRO A 113 -12.64 1.97 17.61
N ASP A 114 -11.44 1.76 18.16
CA ASP A 114 -11.12 1.98 19.58
C ASP A 114 -10.86 3.46 19.92
N GLY A 115 -10.92 4.35 18.93
CA GLY A 115 -10.69 5.78 19.09
C GLY A 115 -9.23 6.20 18.93
N THR A 116 -8.30 5.27 18.72
CA THR A 116 -6.89 5.60 18.46
C THR A 116 -6.74 6.31 17.12
N ASP A 117 -6.06 7.45 17.11
CA ASP A 117 -5.83 8.27 15.92
C ASP A 117 -4.39 8.09 15.42
N LEU A 118 -4.22 7.56 14.22
CA LEU A 118 -2.94 7.43 13.54
C LEU A 118 -2.75 8.60 12.58
N LYS A 119 -1.57 9.21 12.63
CA LYS A 119 -1.23 10.40 11.83
C LYS A 119 0.04 10.17 11.03
N TRP A 120 0.06 10.69 9.81
CA TRP A 120 1.22 10.65 8.93
C TRP A 120 1.25 11.84 7.98
N LYS A 121 2.38 12.03 7.33
CA LYS A 121 2.51 12.83 6.11
C LYS A 121 2.67 11.91 4.92
N GLN A 122 2.15 12.29 3.76
CA GLN A 122 2.29 11.51 2.53
C GLN A 122 2.59 12.38 1.31
N ILE A 123 3.36 11.81 0.37
CA ILE A 123 3.70 12.43 -0.91
C ILE A 123 3.89 11.34 -1.97
N GLY A 124 3.60 11.63 -3.24
CA GLY A 124 3.70 10.67 -4.34
C GLY A 124 2.34 10.09 -4.78
N VAL A 125 1.27 10.33 -4.02
CA VAL A 125 -0.07 9.77 -4.31
C VAL A 125 -0.67 10.28 -5.63
N LYS A 126 -0.30 11.46 -6.11
CA LYS A 126 -0.77 11.95 -7.42
C LYS A 126 -0.16 11.13 -8.56
N GLU A 127 1.10 10.78 -8.40
CA GLU A 127 1.90 10.09 -9.40
C GLU A 127 1.39 8.67 -9.65
N ILE A 128 0.94 7.94 -8.62
CA ILE A 128 0.39 6.58 -8.79
C ILE A 128 -0.91 6.53 -9.59
N THR A 129 -1.57 7.67 -9.84
CA THR A 129 -2.76 7.74 -10.67
C THR A 129 -2.43 7.46 -12.14
N ASP A 130 -1.25 7.88 -12.57
CA ASP A 130 -0.78 7.79 -13.96
C ASP A 130 0.36 6.78 -14.14
N SER A 131 1.06 6.44 -13.04
CA SER A 131 2.25 5.59 -13.00
C SER A 131 2.15 4.61 -11.82
N ARG A 132 1.37 3.54 -11.99
CA ARG A 132 1.06 2.57 -10.92
C ARG A 132 2.25 1.74 -10.46
N GLU A 133 3.32 1.72 -11.24
CA GLU A 133 4.61 1.12 -10.87
C GLU A 133 5.36 1.91 -9.80
N LEU A 134 5.06 3.21 -9.64
CA LEU A 134 5.70 4.05 -8.64
C LEU A 134 5.11 3.80 -7.25
N PRO A 135 5.94 3.84 -6.20
CA PRO A 135 5.45 3.92 -4.83
C PRO A 135 5.04 5.35 -4.47
N PHE A 136 4.32 5.48 -3.36
CA PHE A 136 4.29 6.73 -2.65
C PHE A 136 4.99 6.62 -1.29
N PHE A 137 5.20 7.74 -0.61
CA PHE A 137 6.04 7.83 0.56
C PHE A 137 5.27 8.42 1.73
N ILE A 138 5.56 7.91 2.93
CA ILE A 138 4.95 8.38 4.17
C ILE A 138 6.00 8.63 5.24
N GLN A 139 5.67 9.53 6.15
CA GLN A 139 6.32 9.70 7.44
C GLN A 139 5.26 9.55 8.53
N TRP A 140 5.39 8.53 9.35
CA TRP A 140 4.52 8.35 10.51
C TRP A 140 4.80 9.43 11.55
N LEU A 141 3.73 9.99 12.12
CA LEU A 141 3.79 11.01 13.17
C LEU A 141 3.33 10.44 14.53
N THR A 142 2.84 9.22 14.55
CA THR A 142 2.43 8.47 15.75
C THR A 142 3.33 7.26 15.93
N GLU A 143 3.53 6.82 17.17
CA GLU A 143 4.30 5.60 17.50
C GLU A 143 3.53 4.32 17.18
N ASP A 144 2.20 4.41 17.18
CA ASP A 144 1.33 3.32 16.77
C ASP A 144 1.50 3.04 15.28
N HIS A 145 1.59 1.76 14.93
CA HIS A 145 1.83 1.33 13.58
C HIS A 145 1.07 0.05 13.27
N PRO A 146 0.46 -0.10 12.06
CA PRO A 146 -0.36 -1.27 11.73
C PRO A 146 0.35 -2.61 11.82
N SER A 147 1.66 -2.65 11.63
CA SER A 147 2.44 -3.88 11.80
C SER A 147 2.49 -4.40 13.24
N LYS A 148 2.06 -3.59 14.21
CA LYS A 148 1.97 -3.96 15.63
C LYS A 148 0.57 -4.46 16.03
N ASP A 149 -0.37 -4.48 15.10
CA ASP A 149 -1.78 -4.80 15.35
C ASP A 149 -2.01 -6.32 15.32
N GLY A 150 -1.46 -7.02 16.29
CA GLY A 150 -1.61 -8.47 16.42
C GLY A 150 -0.30 -9.24 16.28
N THR A 151 -0.43 -10.56 16.15
CA THR A 151 0.70 -11.47 15.99
C THR A 151 0.71 -12.04 14.57
N THR A 152 1.89 -12.14 14.00
CA THR A 152 2.07 -12.72 12.66
C THR A 152 3.39 -13.49 12.59
N VAL A 153 3.45 -14.45 11.68
CA VAL A 153 4.69 -15.14 11.27
C VAL A 153 4.88 -15.06 9.75
N SER A 154 3.98 -14.36 9.08
CA SER A 154 4.01 -14.19 7.62
C SER A 154 4.85 -12.97 7.25
N LYS A 155 5.57 -13.05 6.13
CA LYS A 155 6.40 -11.95 5.61
C LYS A 155 6.30 -11.85 4.10
N ILE A 156 6.51 -10.66 3.57
CA ILE A 156 6.70 -10.45 2.14
C ILE A 156 8.11 -10.92 1.77
N GLU A 157 8.20 -11.76 0.76
CA GLU A 157 9.48 -12.23 0.22
C GLU A 157 9.82 -11.54 -1.11
N LYS A 158 8.78 -11.31 -1.93
CA LYS A 158 8.97 -10.74 -3.26
C LYS A 158 7.74 -9.98 -3.72
N ILE A 159 7.96 -8.91 -4.48
CA ILE A 159 6.93 -8.17 -5.22
C ILE A 159 7.26 -8.27 -6.70
N VAL A 160 6.29 -8.67 -7.53
CA VAL A 160 6.41 -8.64 -8.99
C VAL A 160 5.76 -7.36 -9.49
N ILE A 161 6.51 -6.55 -10.23
CA ILE A 161 6.07 -5.25 -10.72
C ILE A 161 6.19 -5.20 -12.24
N SER A 162 5.10 -4.84 -12.89
CA SER A 162 5.07 -4.55 -14.31
C SER A 162 5.57 -3.12 -14.54
N ASP A 163 6.79 -3.00 -15.05
CA ASP A 163 7.41 -1.74 -15.43
C ASP A 163 8.55 -2.00 -16.43
N LYS A 164 8.46 -1.40 -17.62
CA LYS A 164 9.46 -1.54 -18.68
C LYS A 164 10.78 -0.89 -18.30
N ASP A 165 10.73 0.24 -17.64
CA ASP A 165 11.90 1.08 -17.37
C ASP A 165 12.55 0.79 -16.01
N GLN A 166 11.94 -0.10 -15.21
CA GLN A 166 12.42 -0.53 -13.90
C GLN A 166 12.80 0.65 -13.00
N LEU A 167 11.85 1.57 -12.82
CA LEU A 167 12.07 2.86 -12.14
C LEU A 167 13.15 3.68 -12.85
N SER A 168 12.79 4.39 -13.92
CA SER A 168 13.71 5.17 -14.74
C SER A 168 14.45 6.27 -13.98
N ASP A 169 13.87 6.84 -12.93
CA ASP A 169 14.53 7.82 -12.07
C ASP A 169 15.57 7.14 -11.17
N SER A 170 16.83 7.44 -11.38
CA SER A 170 17.95 6.80 -10.67
C SER A 170 17.96 7.06 -9.16
N TRP A 171 17.46 8.21 -8.72
CA TRP A 171 17.37 8.53 -7.29
C TRP A 171 16.31 7.64 -6.62
N PHE A 172 15.10 7.59 -7.17
CA PHE A 172 14.05 6.72 -6.66
C PHE A 172 14.48 5.25 -6.69
N LYS A 173 15.06 4.81 -7.79
CA LYS A 173 15.56 3.43 -7.91
C LYS A 173 16.54 3.09 -6.80
N THR A 174 17.51 3.94 -6.53
CA THR A 174 18.50 3.71 -5.47
C THR A 174 17.87 3.66 -4.09
N GLU A 175 17.05 4.66 -3.75
CA GLU A 175 16.42 4.76 -2.43
C GLU A 175 15.42 3.63 -2.17
N ILE A 176 14.66 3.23 -3.20
CA ILE A 176 13.70 2.14 -3.13
C ILE A 176 14.42 0.81 -2.94
N LEU A 177 15.42 0.50 -3.77
CA LEU A 177 16.16 -0.77 -3.66
C LEU A 177 16.88 -0.91 -2.32
N ASN A 178 17.42 0.18 -1.77
CA ASN A 178 18.02 0.19 -0.43
C ASN A 178 16.99 -0.02 0.68
N GLY A 179 15.73 0.39 0.46
CA GLY A 179 14.65 0.30 1.45
C GLY A 179 13.87 -1.02 1.43
N LEU A 180 14.21 -1.95 0.56
CA LEU A 180 13.51 -3.23 0.44
C LEU A 180 13.87 -4.24 1.52
N ASP A 181 15.04 -4.07 2.15
CA ASP A 181 15.60 -5.01 3.13
C ASP A 181 15.70 -6.44 2.56
N SER A 182 14.90 -7.37 3.11
CA SER A 182 14.85 -8.77 2.69
C SER A 182 13.85 -9.06 1.56
N VAL A 183 13.16 -8.03 1.04
CA VAL A 183 12.17 -8.19 -0.03
C VAL A 183 12.85 -8.05 -1.39
N SER A 184 12.63 -9.00 -2.29
CA SER A 184 13.11 -8.91 -3.68
C SER A 184 12.06 -8.29 -4.60
N ILE A 185 12.50 -7.70 -5.72
CA ILE A 185 11.61 -7.26 -6.80
C ILE A 185 11.96 -8.04 -8.07
N ASP A 186 10.91 -8.58 -8.72
CA ASP A 186 10.99 -9.07 -10.08
C ASP A 186 10.27 -8.07 -10.99
N TRP A 187 10.96 -7.61 -12.02
CA TRP A 187 10.39 -6.73 -13.03
C TRP A 187 9.91 -7.54 -14.23
N VAL A 188 8.69 -7.25 -14.67
CA VAL A 188 8.11 -7.87 -15.87
C VAL A 188 7.74 -6.80 -16.90
N ASP A 189 7.78 -7.16 -18.18
CA ASP A 189 7.42 -6.24 -19.24
C ASP A 189 5.89 -6.06 -19.28
N PRO A 190 5.36 -4.83 -19.36
CA PRO A 190 3.93 -4.57 -19.45
C PRO A 190 3.23 -5.30 -20.58
N SER A 191 3.92 -5.62 -21.68
CA SER A 191 3.35 -6.41 -22.77
C SER A 191 2.89 -7.81 -22.36
N THR A 192 3.40 -8.31 -21.24
CA THR A 192 2.98 -9.59 -20.63
C THR A 192 1.81 -9.43 -19.66
N GLN A 193 1.35 -8.20 -19.42
CA GLN A 193 0.30 -7.82 -18.50
C GLN A 193 -0.76 -6.95 -19.18
N ASP A 194 -1.11 -7.26 -20.42
CA ASP A 194 -2.09 -6.52 -21.24
C ASP A 194 -1.79 -5.02 -21.37
N GLY A 195 -0.54 -4.62 -21.19
CA GLY A 195 -0.07 -3.23 -21.20
C GLY A 195 -0.19 -2.51 -19.84
N GLU A 196 -0.71 -3.17 -18.81
CA GLU A 196 -0.88 -2.59 -17.48
C GLU A 196 0.45 -2.51 -16.73
N THR A 197 0.67 -1.39 -16.00
CA THR A 197 1.80 -1.20 -15.08
C THR A 197 1.37 -1.34 -13.62
N GLY A 198 2.33 -1.57 -12.73
CA GLY A 198 2.11 -1.67 -11.29
C GLY A 198 2.35 -3.06 -10.71
N ILE A 199 1.89 -3.28 -9.49
CA ILE A 199 2.07 -4.59 -8.82
C ILE A 199 1.22 -5.65 -9.51
N VAL A 200 1.88 -6.71 -9.96
CA VAL A 200 1.26 -7.90 -10.54
C VAL A 200 0.93 -8.93 -9.46
N SER A 201 1.88 -9.20 -8.57
CA SER A 201 1.68 -10.14 -7.47
C SER A 201 2.62 -9.86 -6.30
N VAL A 202 2.20 -10.31 -5.12
CA VAL A 202 3.00 -10.28 -3.90
C VAL A 202 3.18 -11.72 -3.41
N HIS A 203 4.43 -12.11 -3.23
CA HIS A 203 4.80 -13.43 -2.74
C HIS A 203 5.13 -13.35 -1.25
N LEU A 204 4.53 -14.23 -0.47
CA LEU A 204 4.70 -14.25 0.98
C LEU A 204 5.08 -15.66 1.45
N SER A 205 5.90 -15.73 2.49
CA SER A 205 5.98 -16.94 3.31
C SER A 205 4.94 -16.85 4.43
N THR A 206 4.25 -17.95 4.67
CA THR A 206 3.21 -18.10 5.68
C THR A 206 3.43 -19.38 6.48
N PRO A 207 2.74 -19.60 7.61
CA PRO A 207 2.82 -20.86 8.34
C PRO A 207 2.48 -22.08 7.50
N SER A 208 1.68 -21.89 6.46
CA SER A 208 1.24 -22.97 5.55
C SER A 208 2.14 -23.14 4.31
N GLY A 209 3.23 -22.37 4.21
CA GLY A 209 4.14 -22.35 3.07
C GLY A 209 4.08 -21.07 2.26
N SER A 210 4.63 -21.09 1.05
CA SER A 210 4.63 -19.93 0.16
C SER A 210 3.23 -19.67 -0.43
N VAL A 211 2.83 -18.41 -0.45
CA VAL A 211 1.56 -17.93 -1.01
C VAL A 211 1.85 -16.81 -1.99
N VAL A 212 1.20 -16.87 -3.15
CA VAL A 212 1.22 -15.78 -4.15
C VAL A 212 -0.16 -15.14 -4.16
N LEU A 213 -0.21 -13.84 -3.90
CA LEU A 213 -1.42 -13.03 -4.03
C LEU A 213 -1.33 -12.20 -5.31
N ASP A 214 -2.24 -12.38 -6.19
CA ASP A 214 -2.46 -11.70 -7.48
C ASP A 214 -3.70 -10.81 -7.44
#